data_ad38564344169bb3122e3d7286424a96
#
_entry.id   ad38564344169bb3122e3d7286424a96
#
_cell.length_a   1.000
_cell.length_b   1.000
_cell.length_c   1.000
_cell.angle_alpha   90.00
_cell.angle_beta   90.00
_cell.angle_gamma   90.00
#
_symmetry.space_group_name_H-M   'P 1'
#
loop_
_entity.id
_entity.type
_entity.pdbx_description
1 polymer ?
#
loop_
_entity_poly.entity_id
_entity_poly.type
_entity_poly.pdbx_seq_one_letter_code
_entity_poly.pdbx_strand_id
1 'polypeptide(L)'
;AASLLFSAEMALFPKLVSGEMLKNTNEIHSVIWSLCYAMGMAVGGIATHYVGFDLAFMIDAILYTVAVLLLIGLHINIEKVTHVESNLQMLKDGFRYIRSEKKIQHLILLHAAIGLTSFDALMTLLADLQYKEFIAVPLAIGWMNATRALGLMIGPFVISKIISKQNLHYFFILQGLAIMLWSFLEFNFYLALIGLFITGLFITTLWSYTYLLIQEETESKFMGRVISYNDMIFMLSNVITALFIGYAAKWGMSLEGITFTLGFGFIIFAAYFVWFKKRYIDETN
;
A
#
# COMPACT_ATOMS: atom_id res chain seq x y z
N ALA A 1 -13.32 2.95 10.63
CA ALA A 1 -14.35 2.53 9.67
C ALA A 1 -13.74 2.12 8.32
N ALA A 2 -12.96 2.97 7.65
CA ALA A 2 -12.39 2.68 6.32
C ALA A 2 -11.56 1.39 6.27
N SER A 3 -10.71 1.14 7.26
CA SER A 3 -9.88 -0.09 7.33
C SER A 3 -10.71 -1.36 7.40
N LEU A 4 -11.83 -1.35 8.15
CA LEU A 4 -12.72 -2.51 8.25
C LEU A 4 -13.41 -2.81 6.93
N LEU A 5 -13.87 -1.75 6.23
CA LEU A 5 -14.49 -1.88 4.92
C LEU A 5 -13.51 -2.47 3.91
N PHE A 6 -12.28 -1.95 3.88
CA PHE A 6 -11.22 -2.40 2.98
C PHE A 6 -10.89 -3.89 3.20
N SER A 7 -10.64 -4.33 4.44
CA SER A 7 -10.34 -5.72 4.74
C SER A 7 -11.50 -6.67 4.39
N ALA A 8 -12.74 -6.21 4.60
CA ALA A 8 -13.95 -6.98 4.24
C ALA A 8 -14.07 -7.12 2.72
N GLU A 9 -13.82 -6.06 1.96
CA GLU A 9 -13.84 -6.05 0.50
C GLU A 9 -12.77 -7.00 -0.07
N MET A 10 -11.53 -6.91 0.39
CA MET A 10 -10.44 -7.77 -0.05
C MET A 10 -10.66 -9.26 0.29
N ALA A 11 -11.35 -9.56 1.39
CA ALA A 11 -11.71 -10.91 1.75
C ALA A 11 -12.92 -11.46 0.95
N LEU A 12 -13.70 -10.57 0.33
CA LEU A 12 -14.86 -10.93 -0.49
C LEU A 12 -14.46 -11.34 -1.90
N PHE A 13 -13.44 -10.71 -2.50
CA PHE A 13 -13.03 -10.97 -3.88
C PHE A 13 -12.81 -12.46 -4.19
N PRO A 14 -12.04 -13.23 -3.39
CA PRO A 14 -11.83 -14.66 -3.66
C PRO A 14 -13.08 -15.53 -3.53
N LYS A 15 -14.16 -15.01 -2.90
CA LYS A 15 -15.47 -15.71 -2.80
C LYS A 15 -16.34 -15.49 -4.04
N LEU A 16 -16.09 -14.41 -4.78
CA LEU A 16 -16.86 -14.02 -5.97
C LEU A 16 -16.20 -14.48 -7.25
N VAL A 17 -14.86 -14.46 -7.30
CA VAL A 17 -14.07 -14.73 -8.50
C VAL A 17 -12.82 -15.54 -8.16
N SER A 18 -12.25 -16.23 -9.14
CA SER A 18 -11.04 -17.04 -8.96
C SER A 18 -10.09 -16.93 -10.16
N GLY A 19 -8.86 -17.41 -9.99
CA GLY A 19 -7.85 -17.47 -11.06
C GLY A 19 -7.51 -16.10 -11.64
N GLU A 20 -7.47 -16.00 -12.95
CA GLU A 20 -7.14 -14.77 -13.68
C GLU A 20 -8.12 -13.62 -13.37
N MET A 21 -9.41 -13.94 -13.15
CA MET A 21 -10.41 -12.94 -12.81
C MET A 21 -10.15 -12.32 -11.42
N LEU A 22 -9.63 -13.09 -10.46
CA LEU A 22 -9.23 -12.56 -9.15
C LEU A 22 -8.05 -11.60 -9.27
N LYS A 23 -7.06 -11.94 -10.11
CA LYS A 23 -5.95 -11.06 -10.42
C LYS A 23 -6.44 -9.72 -11.00
N ASN A 24 -7.28 -9.78 -12.03
CA ASN A 24 -7.83 -8.61 -12.68
C ASN A 24 -8.67 -7.75 -11.71
N THR A 25 -9.44 -8.39 -10.82
CA THR A 25 -10.23 -7.69 -9.79
C THR A 25 -9.33 -6.91 -8.83
N ASN A 26 -8.25 -7.51 -8.32
CA ASN A 26 -7.29 -6.85 -7.46
C ASN A 26 -6.60 -5.67 -8.18
N GLU A 27 -6.29 -5.82 -9.47
CA GLU A 27 -5.68 -4.76 -10.28
C GLU A 27 -6.63 -3.58 -10.51
N ILE A 28 -7.89 -3.85 -10.91
CA ILE A 28 -8.92 -2.81 -11.10
C ILE A 28 -9.16 -2.06 -9.77
N HIS A 29 -9.32 -2.78 -8.67
CA HIS A 29 -9.45 -2.17 -7.35
C HIS A 29 -8.27 -1.23 -7.04
N SER A 30 -7.03 -1.69 -7.30
CA SER A 30 -5.82 -0.89 -7.08
C SER A 30 -5.77 0.36 -7.96
N VAL A 31 -6.23 0.28 -9.21
CA VAL A 31 -6.32 1.43 -10.13
C VAL A 31 -7.34 2.44 -9.63
N ILE A 32 -8.55 1.98 -9.24
CA ILE A 32 -9.61 2.84 -8.69
C ILE A 32 -9.10 3.55 -7.43
N TRP A 33 -8.51 2.79 -6.51
CA TRP A 33 -7.94 3.35 -5.28
C TRP A 33 -6.87 4.41 -5.58
N SER A 34 -5.94 4.12 -6.51
CA SER A 34 -4.87 5.03 -6.89
C SER A 34 -5.39 6.30 -7.54
N LEU A 35 -6.43 6.20 -8.39
CA LEU A 35 -7.08 7.35 -9.00
C LEU A 35 -7.75 8.23 -7.92
N CYS A 36 -8.51 7.63 -7.01
CA CYS A 36 -9.14 8.36 -5.90
C CYS A 36 -8.09 9.01 -5.00
N TYR A 37 -6.98 8.32 -4.73
CA TYR A 37 -5.86 8.86 -3.97
C TYR A 37 -5.20 10.05 -4.68
N ALA A 38 -4.90 9.94 -5.99
CA ALA A 38 -4.32 11.01 -6.79
C ALA A 38 -5.20 12.28 -6.76
N MET A 39 -6.49 12.10 -7.05
CA MET A 39 -7.46 13.21 -7.05
C MET A 39 -7.63 13.81 -5.66
N GLY A 40 -7.77 12.98 -4.63
CA GLY A 40 -7.94 13.41 -3.26
C GLY A 40 -6.76 14.22 -2.75
N MET A 41 -5.52 13.76 -3.00
CA MET A 41 -4.32 14.46 -2.58
C MET A 41 -4.10 15.78 -3.33
N ALA A 42 -4.35 15.82 -4.65
CA ALA A 42 -4.26 17.06 -5.43
C ALA A 42 -5.31 18.08 -4.98
N VAL A 43 -6.58 17.67 -4.89
CA VAL A 43 -7.69 18.54 -4.49
C VAL A 43 -7.52 18.96 -3.01
N GLY A 44 -7.13 18.03 -2.13
CA GLY A 44 -6.87 18.31 -0.71
C GLY A 44 -5.74 19.32 -0.51
N GLY A 45 -4.63 19.19 -1.24
CA GLY A 45 -3.53 20.15 -1.19
C GLY A 45 -3.96 21.55 -1.68
N ILE A 46 -4.71 21.64 -2.77
CA ILE A 46 -5.27 22.88 -3.31
C ILE A 46 -6.28 23.50 -2.32
N ALA A 47 -7.22 22.70 -1.83
CA ALA A 47 -8.22 23.17 -0.87
C ALA A 47 -7.56 23.72 0.39
N THR A 48 -6.64 22.97 0.99
CA THR A 48 -5.93 23.40 2.20
C THR A 48 -5.15 24.70 2.00
N HIS A 49 -4.55 24.89 0.81
CA HIS A 49 -3.82 26.10 0.48
C HIS A 49 -4.72 27.33 0.34
N TYR A 50 -5.87 27.21 -0.36
CA TYR A 50 -6.73 28.36 -0.67
C TYR A 50 -7.81 28.65 0.35
N VAL A 51 -8.38 27.61 1.00
CA VAL A 51 -9.50 27.79 1.95
C VAL A 51 -9.11 27.51 3.41
N GLY A 52 -7.90 27.01 3.65
CA GLY A 52 -7.40 26.67 4.98
C GLY A 52 -7.87 25.29 5.47
N PHE A 53 -7.28 24.86 6.59
CA PHE A 53 -7.52 23.53 7.14
C PHE A 53 -8.96 23.31 7.61
N ASP A 54 -9.55 24.29 8.32
CA ASP A 54 -10.88 24.12 8.92
C ASP A 54 -11.95 23.88 7.85
N LEU A 55 -11.97 24.69 6.76
CA LEU A 55 -12.94 24.55 5.70
C LEU A 55 -12.67 23.30 4.85
N ALA A 56 -11.41 22.92 4.65
CA ALA A 56 -11.03 21.68 3.98
C ALA A 56 -11.59 20.46 4.74
N PHE A 57 -11.46 20.41 6.06
CA PHE A 57 -12.04 19.35 6.91
C PHE A 57 -13.58 19.34 6.89
N MET A 58 -14.23 20.52 6.83
CA MET A 58 -15.69 20.59 6.69
C MET A 58 -16.16 20.00 5.35
N ILE A 59 -15.46 20.30 4.27
CA ILE A 59 -15.74 19.71 2.94
C ILE A 59 -15.59 18.19 3.00
N ASP A 60 -14.52 17.69 3.57
CA ASP A 60 -14.27 16.25 3.74
C ASP A 60 -15.39 15.57 4.56
N ALA A 61 -15.81 16.16 5.67
CA ALA A 61 -16.92 15.66 6.48
C ALA A 61 -18.24 15.57 5.70
N ILE A 62 -18.53 16.55 4.83
CA ILE A 62 -19.70 16.53 3.95
C ILE A 62 -19.59 15.39 2.94
N LEU A 63 -18.44 15.22 2.30
CA LEU A 63 -18.19 14.13 1.33
C LEU A 63 -18.34 12.75 1.99
N TYR A 64 -17.82 12.56 3.19
CA TYR A 64 -18.04 11.33 3.96
C TYR A 64 -19.50 11.10 4.31
N THR A 65 -20.25 12.15 4.65
CA THR A 65 -21.69 12.04 4.92
C THR A 65 -22.45 11.58 3.69
N VAL A 66 -22.15 12.17 2.52
CA VAL A 66 -22.73 11.75 1.24
C VAL A 66 -22.39 10.30 0.93
N ALA A 67 -21.14 9.87 1.13
CA ALA A 67 -20.72 8.49 0.92
C ALA A 67 -21.49 7.51 1.81
N VAL A 68 -21.70 7.83 3.09
CA VAL A 68 -22.51 7.01 4.01
C VAL A 68 -23.96 6.90 3.55
N LEU A 69 -24.57 8.01 3.11
CA LEU A 69 -25.94 8.00 2.59
C LEU A 69 -26.09 7.13 1.34
N LEU A 70 -25.11 7.17 0.44
CA LEU A 70 -25.09 6.30 -0.75
C LEU A 70 -24.96 4.81 -0.37
N LEU A 71 -24.12 4.49 0.64
CA LEU A 71 -23.94 3.11 1.11
C LEU A 71 -25.17 2.54 1.78
N ILE A 72 -25.98 3.35 2.48
CA ILE A 72 -27.24 2.90 3.10
C ILE A 72 -28.24 2.38 2.05
N GLY A 73 -28.19 2.93 0.82
CA GLY A 73 -29.03 2.48 -0.30
C GLY A 73 -28.57 1.16 -0.94
N LEU A 74 -27.39 0.64 -0.58
CA LEU A 74 -26.80 -0.55 -1.20
C LEU A 74 -27.32 -1.83 -0.51
N HIS A 75 -28.16 -2.58 -1.20
CA HIS A 75 -28.65 -3.85 -0.72
C HIS A 75 -27.78 -4.99 -1.25
N ILE A 76 -26.89 -5.54 -0.40
CA ILE A 76 -26.07 -6.70 -0.74
C ILE A 76 -26.67 -7.92 -0.05
N ASN A 77 -27.15 -8.88 -0.84
CA ASN A 77 -27.61 -10.18 -0.32
C ASN A 77 -26.38 -11.04 0.02
N ILE A 78 -25.91 -10.92 1.25
CA ILE A 78 -24.89 -11.83 1.78
C ILE A 78 -25.61 -12.89 2.61
N GLU A 79 -25.38 -14.17 2.32
CA GLU A 79 -25.81 -15.24 3.22
C GLU A 79 -25.22 -14.98 4.62
N LYS A 80 -26.10 -14.78 5.59
CA LYS A 80 -25.69 -14.60 6.98
C LYS A 80 -25.04 -15.89 7.45
N VAL A 81 -23.74 -15.93 7.50
CA VAL A 81 -23.01 -17.00 8.17
C VAL A 81 -23.28 -16.86 9.67
N THR A 82 -24.18 -17.66 10.17
CA THR A 82 -24.50 -17.75 11.60
C THR A 82 -23.34 -18.47 12.31
N HIS A 83 -22.24 -17.79 12.56
CA HIS A 83 -21.21 -18.31 13.43
C HIS A 83 -21.47 -17.92 14.87
N VAL A 84 -21.63 -18.95 15.71
CA VAL A 84 -21.82 -18.86 17.18
C VAL A 84 -20.48 -18.70 17.91
N GLU A 85 -19.36 -18.55 17.20
CA GLU A 85 -18.05 -18.39 17.81
C GLU A 85 -17.84 -16.97 18.33
N SER A 86 -17.23 -16.86 19.52
CA SER A 86 -16.88 -15.53 20.06
C SER A 86 -15.80 -14.86 19.17
N ASN A 87 -15.87 -13.53 19.03
CA ASN A 87 -14.90 -12.76 18.24
C ASN A 87 -13.44 -13.04 18.64
N LEU A 88 -13.21 -13.25 19.96
CA LEU A 88 -11.88 -13.58 20.47
C LEU A 88 -11.41 -14.97 20.02
N GLN A 89 -12.31 -15.93 19.95
CA GLN A 89 -12.02 -17.28 19.48
C GLN A 89 -11.66 -17.25 17.98
N MET A 90 -12.43 -16.51 17.17
CA MET A 90 -12.14 -16.32 15.75
C MET A 90 -10.77 -15.71 15.50
N LEU A 91 -10.36 -14.70 16.30
CA LEU A 91 -9.03 -14.14 16.23
C LEU A 91 -7.94 -15.17 16.58
N LYS A 92 -8.09 -15.89 17.68
CA LYS A 92 -7.14 -16.93 18.09
C LYS A 92 -6.97 -18.03 17.03
N ASP A 93 -8.06 -18.45 16.41
CA ASP A 93 -8.03 -19.49 15.40
C ASP A 93 -7.41 -19.01 14.09
N GLY A 94 -7.63 -17.75 13.70
CA GLY A 94 -6.91 -17.10 12.60
C GLY A 94 -5.40 -17.04 12.85
N PHE A 95 -4.99 -16.60 14.05
CA PHE A 95 -3.58 -16.56 14.43
C PHE A 95 -2.95 -17.96 14.44
N ARG A 96 -3.66 -18.96 15.01
CA ARG A 96 -3.19 -20.36 15.03
C ARG A 96 -3.03 -20.90 13.62
N TYR A 97 -3.96 -20.63 12.73
CA TYR A 97 -3.88 -21.02 11.32
C TYR A 97 -2.67 -20.37 10.63
N ILE A 98 -2.47 -19.06 10.75
CA ILE A 98 -1.29 -18.39 10.21
C ILE A 98 0.00 -18.99 10.77
N ARG A 99 0.03 -19.30 12.07
CA ARG A 99 1.21 -19.89 12.71
C ARG A 99 1.50 -21.32 12.22
N SER A 100 0.51 -22.10 11.82
CA SER A 100 0.71 -23.43 11.23
C SER A 100 1.18 -23.35 9.77
N GLU A 101 0.77 -22.31 9.02
CA GLU A 101 1.02 -22.15 7.61
C GLU A 101 2.24 -21.25 7.35
N LYS A 102 3.45 -21.85 7.31
CA LYS A 102 4.71 -21.10 7.13
C LYS A 102 4.73 -20.27 5.85
N LYS A 103 4.16 -20.80 4.75
CA LYS A 103 4.10 -20.10 3.47
C LYS A 103 3.32 -18.81 3.59
N ILE A 104 2.16 -18.81 4.26
CA ILE A 104 1.35 -17.61 4.51
C ILE A 104 2.11 -16.61 5.37
N GLN A 105 2.84 -17.04 6.40
CA GLN A 105 3.65 -16.13 7.22
C GLN A 105 4.67 -15.36 6.38
N HIS A 106 5.38 -16.06 5.50
CA HIS A 106 6.37 -15.44 4.61
C HIS A 106 5.71 -14.49 3.59
N LEU A 107 4.54 -14.83 3.06
CA LEU A 107 3.80 -13.97 2.15
C LEU A 107 3.29 -12.69 2.84
N ILE A 108 2.79 -12.78 4.07
CA ILE A 108 2.41 -11.63 4.88
C ILE A 108 3.62 -10.73 5.14
N LEU A 109 4.79 -11.30 5.45
CA LEU A 109 6.01 -10.52 5.65
C LEU A 109 6.47 -9.82 4.36
N LEU A 110 6.35 -10.50 3.22
CA LEU A 110 6.63 -9.90 1.90
C LEU A 110 5.66 -8.75 1.58
N HIS A 111 4.37 -8.92 1.90
CA HIS A 111 3.39 -7.85 1.73
C HIS A 111 3.68 -6.66 2.67
N ALA A 112 4.09 -6.93 3.91
CA ALA A 112 4.47 -5.88 4.87
C ALA A 112 5.66 -5.03 4.39
N ALA A 113 6.56 -5.56 3.54
CA ALA A 113 7.66 -4.79 2.93
C ALA A 113 7.17 -3.56 2.16
N ILE A 114 5.94 -3.61 1.62
CA ILE A 114 5.31 -2.49 0.92
C ILE A 114 5.12 -1.29 1.86
N GLY A 115 4.99 -1.51 3.16
CA GLY A 115 4.94 -0.46 4.16
C GLY A 115 6.17 0.46 4.18
N LEU A 116 7.32 0.02 3.64
CA LEU A 116 8.49 0.87 3.43
C LEU A 116 8.21 2.05 2.46
N THR A 117 7.11 2.02 1.72
CA THR A 117 6.67 3.13 0.85
C THR A 117 5.74 4.12 1.54
N SER A 118 5.61 4.08 2.87
CA SER A 118 4.87 5.07 3.66
C SER A 118 5.66 6.38 3.75
N PHE A 119 5.69 7.12 2.64
CA PHE A 119 6.52 8.31 2.46
C PHE A 119 5.90 9.60 3.01
N ASP A 120 4.70 9.57 3.62
CA ASP A 120 3.99 10.78 4.03
C ASP A 120 4.82 11.65 4.98
N ALA A 121 5.50 11.05 5.96
CA ALA A 121 6.40 11.75 6.86
C ALA A 121 7.62 12.35 6.10
N LEU A 122 8.19 11.62 5.15
CA LEU A 122 9.33 12.06 4.35
C LEU A 122 8.94 13.20 3.41
N MET A 123 7.80 13.09 2.72
CA MET A 123 7.28 14.15 1.84
C MET A 123 6.97 15.43 2.64
N THR A 124 6.45 15.29 3.86
CA THR A 124 6.22 16.42 4.75
C THR A 124 7.54 17.10 5.13
N LEU A 125 8.57 16.34 5.48
CA LEU A 125 9.91 16.87 5.79
C LEU A 125 10.55 17.53 4.56
N LEU A 126 10.48 16.94 3.39
CA LEU A 126 10.95 17.53 2.13
C LEU A 126 10.22 18.84 1.83
N ALA A 127 8.91 18.88 1.97
CA ALA A 127 8.10 20.07 1.72
C ALA A 127 8.47 21.22 2.67
N ASP A 128 8.63 20.94 3.98
CA ASP A 128 8.89 21.96 4.99
C ASP A 128 10.38 22.38 5.06
N LEU A 129 11.30 21.44 4.94
CA LEU A 129 12.72 21.74 5.11
C LEU A 129 13.42 22.14 3.81
N GLN A 130 12.97 21.60 2.67
CA GLN A 130 13.70 21.76 1.41
C GLN A 130 12.95 22.59 0.36
N TYR A 131 11.62 22.50 0.29
CA TYR A 131 10.87 23.12 -0.81
C TYR A 131 10.06 24.36 -0.42
N LYS A 132 9.92 24.69 0.88
CA LYS A 132 9.05 25.78 1.36
C LYS A 132 9.38 27.15 0.82
N GLU A 133 10.64 27.40 0.48
CA GLU A 133 11.08 28.67 -0.12
C GLU A 133 10.63 28.81 -1.59
N PHE A 134 10.31 27.69 -2.22
CA PHE A 134 9.92 27.62 -3.63
C PHE A 134 8.42 27.43 -3.82
N ILE A 135 7.76 26.61 -2.98
CA ILE A 135 6.34 26.29 -3.10
C ILE A 135 5.72 26.11 -1.70
N ALA A 136 4.48 26.56 -1.53
CA ALA A 136 3.74 26.40 -0.28
C ALA A 136 3.67 24.91 0.15
N VAL A 137 3.94 24.61 1.42
CA VAL A 137 4.03 23.24 1.96
C VAL A 137 2.81 22.38 1.60
N PRO A 138 1.53 22.83 1.76
CA PRO A 138 0.38 22.01 1.37
C PRO A 138 0.34 21.67 -0.12
N LEU A 139 0.74 22.61 -0.97
CA LEU A 139 0.83 22.37 -2.42
C LEU A 139 1.93 21.40 -2.76
N ALA A 140 3.11 21.52 -2.14
CA ALA A 140 4.21 20.58 -2.35
C ALA A 140 3.79 19.14 -2.00
N ILE A 141 3.18 18.94 -0.83
CA ILE A 141 2.68 17.63 -0.39
C ILE A 141 1.61 17.10 -1.35
N GLY A 142 0.66 17.96 -1.76
CA GLY A 142 -0.39 17.59 -2.69
C GLY A 142 0.16 17.13 -4.05
N TRP A 143 1.08 17.89 -4.64
CA TRP A 143 1.71 17.55 -5.93
C TRP A 143 2.57 16.30 -5.85
N MET A 144 3.38 16.13 -4.80
CA MET A 144 4.20 14.94 -4.62
C MET A 144 3.33 13.68 -4.53
N ASN A 145 2.30 13.68 -3.69
CA ASN A 145 1.40 12.54 -3.57
C ASN A 145 0.57 12.30 -4.83
N ALA A 146 0.04 13.34 -5.48
CA ALA A 146 -0.71 13.21 -6.72
C ALA A 146 0.14 12.60 -7.84
N THR A 147 1.38 13.07 -7.99
CA THR A 147 2.31 12.55 -9.00
C THR A 147 2.67 11.09 -8.75
N ARG A 148 2.96 10.73 -7.49
CA ARG A 148 3.16 9.34 -7.09
C ARG A 148 1.93 8.49 -7.42
N ALA A 149 0.74 8.99 -7.11
CA ALA A 149 -0.51 8.28 -7.35
C ALA A 149 -0.81 8.07 -8.85
N LEU A 150 -0.39 8.99 -9.72
CA LEU A 150 -0.42 8.75 -11.17
C LEU A 150 0.45 7.55 -11.57
N GLY A 151 1.63 7.41 -10.97
CA GLY A 151 2.46 6.22 -11.13
C GLY A 151 1.76 4.95 -10.64
N LEU A 152 1.13 5.01 -9.46
CA LEU A 152 0.33 3.91 -8.89
C LEU A 152 -0.79 3.47 -9.84
N MET A 153 -1.48 4.41 -10.48
CA MET A 153 -2.57 4.15 -11.42
C MET A 153 -2.09 3.52 -12.72
N ILE A 154 -0.97 4.00 -13.27
CA ILE A 154 -0.43 3.55 -14.57
C ILE A 154 0.30 2.20 -14.43
N GLY A 155 0.95 1.96 -13.29
CA GLY A 155 1.77 0.77 -13.05
C GLY A 155 1.11 -0.56 -13.43
N PRO A 156 -0.12 -0.88 -12.99
CA PRO A 156 -0.80 -2.12 -13.35
C PRO A 156 -0.93 -2.35 -14.85
N PHE A 157 -1.25 -1.32 -15.64
CA PHE A 157 -1.40 -1.46 -17.09
C PHE A 157 -0.12 -1.86 -17.81
N VAL A 158 1.04 -1.50 -17.25
CA VAL A 158 2.36 -1.77 -17.82
C VAL A 158 2.94 -3.09 -17.30
N ILE A 159 2.75 -3.37 -16.00
CA ILE A 159 3.53 -4.38 -15.27
C ILE A 159 2.73 -5.67 -15.02
N SER A 160 1.40 -5.60 -14.88
CA SER A 160 0.60 -6.74 -14.43
C SER A 160 0.69 -7.96 -15.32
N LYS A 161 0.88 -7.75 -16.63
CA LYS A 161 1.02 -8.83 -17.63
C LYS A 161 2.37 -9.55 -17.56
N ILE A 162 3.35 -8.92 -16.92
CA ILE A 162 4.75 -9.41 -16.89
C ILE A 162 5.05 -10.06 -15.53
N ILE A 163 4.44 -9.59 -14.45
CA ILE A 163 4.71 -10.07 -13.09
C ILE A 163 4.22 -11.50 -12.88
N SER A 164 5.03 -12.32 -12.26
CA SER A 164 4.75 -13.73 -11.96
C SER A 164 5.48 -14.17 -10.68
N LYS A 165 5.11 -15.35 -10.15
CA LYS A 165 5.82 -15.96 -9.00
C LYS A 165 7.32 -16.16 -9.27
N GLN A 166 7.71 -16.38 -10.52
CA GLN A 166 9.11 -16.62 -10.92
C GLN A 166 9.95 -15.35 -10.89
N ASN A 167 9.37 -14.20 -11.27
CA ASN A 167 10.11 -12.96 -11.48
C ASN A 167 9.81 -11.85 -10.46
N LEU A 168 8.99 -12.12 -9.44
CA LEU A 168 8.58 -11.12 -8.42
C LEU A 168 9.77 -10.41 -7.76
N HIS A 169 10.90 -11.11 -7.55
CA HIS A 169 12.11 -10.51 -6.97
C HIS A 169 12.68 -9.36 -7.81
N TYR A 170 12.56 -9.42 -9.15
CA TYR A 170 12.98 -8.31 -10.00
C TYR A 170 12.14 -7.05 -9.75
N PHE A 171 10.85 -7.20 -9.46
CA PHE A 171 9.98 -6.06 -9.17
C PHE A 171 10.27 -5.44 -7.80
N PHE A 172 10.68 -6.25 -6.81
CA PHE A 172 11.22 -5.73 -5.55
C PHE A 172 12.53 -4.97 -5.79
N ILE A 173 13.43 -5.47 -6.64
CA ILE A 173 14.67 -4.78 -7.00
C ILE A 173 14.36 -3.47 -7.72
N LEU A 174 13.48 -3.48 -8.73
CA LEU A 174 13.11 -2.28 -9.49
C LEU A 174 12.46 -1.23 -8.60
N GLN A 175 11.60 -1.64 -7.67
CA GLN A 175 11.04 -0.73 -6.68
C GLN A 175 12.12 -0.11 -5.78
N GLY A 176 13.06 -0.91 -5.29
CA GLY A 176 14.19 -0.43 -4.51
C GLY A 176 15.05 0.57 -5.27
N LEU A 177 15.39 0.25 -6.52
CA LEU A 177 16.16 1.13 -7.40
C LEU A 177 15.40 2.42 -7.74
N ALA A 178 14.08 2.36 -7.93
CA ALA A 178 13.25 3.53 -8.15
C ALA A 178 13.27 4.48 -6.96
N ILE A 179 13.20 3.95 -5.73
CA ILE A 179 13.30 4.76 -4.50
C ILE A 179 14.71 5.34 -4.33
N MET A 180 15.76 4.56 -4.61
CA MET A 180 17.14 5.04 -4.59
C MET A 180 17.37 6.12 -5.65
N LEU A 181 16.78 5.98 -6.85
CA LEU A 181 16.83 7.03 -7.87
C LEU A 181 16.13 8.29 -7.38
N TRP A 182 14.96 8.14 -6.75
CA TRP A 182 14.27 9.30 -6.18
C TRP A 182 15.11 10.02 -5.14
N SER A 183 15.86 9.32 -4.28
CA SER A 183 16.73 9.96 -3.29
C SER A 183 17.76 10.93 -3.94
N PHE A 184 18.31 10.57 -5.09
CA PHE A 184 19.23 11.44 -5.83
C PHE A 184 18.52 12.59 -6.59
N LEU A 185 17.22 12.52 -6.79
CA LEU A 185 16.44 13.53 -7.49
C LEU A 185 15.76 14.53 -6.56
N GLU A 186 15.65 14.23 -5.27
CA GLU A 186 14.90 15.05 -4.31
C GLU A 186 15.53 16.40 -3.99
N PHE A 187 16.77 16.68 -4.43
CA PHE A 187 17.38 18.00 -4.30
C PHE A 187 16.64 19.09 -5.09
N ASN A 188 15.81 18.71 -6.07
CA ASN A 188 14.99 19.61 -6.87
C ASN A 188 13.54 19.14 -6.91
N PHE A 189 12.58 20.02 -6.62
CA PHE A 189 11.19 19.70 -6.54
C PHE A 189 10.64 19.00 -7.78
N TYR A 190 10.93 19.50 -8.99
CA TYR A 190 10.42 18.91 -10.23
C TYR A 190 11.02 17.54 -10.53
N LEU A 191 12.32 17.38 -10.24
CA LEU A 191 12.99 16.08 -10.39
C LEU A 191 12.45 15.07 -9.35
N ALA A 192 12.16 15.52 -8.13
CA ALA A 192 11.52 14.70 -7.11
C ALA A 192 10.16 14.17 -7.56
N LEU A 193 9.36 14.97 -8.28
CA LEU A 193 8.09 14.50 -8.86
C LEU A 193 8.32 13.36 -9.86
N ILE A 194 9.34 13.45 -10.72
CA ILE A 194 9.70 12.37 -11.66
C ILE A 194 10.08 11.10 -10.88
N GLY A 195 10.94 11.23 -9.88
CA GLY A 195 11.32 10.10 -9.01
C GLY A 195 10.12 9.44 -8.34
N LEU A 196 9.22 10.25 -7.77
CA LEU A 196 7.99 9.76 -7.12
C LEU A 196 7.05 9.06 -8.10
N PHE A 197 6.89 9.58 -9.32
CA PHE A 197 6.12 8.92 -10.36
C PHE A 197 6.67 7.52 -10.65
N ILE A 198 8.00 7.40 -10.80
CA ILE A 198 8.68 6.12 -11.06
C ILE A 198 8.48 5.16 -9.88
N THR A 199 8.59 5.63 -8.63
CA THR A 199 8.32 4.79 -7.45
C THR A 199 6.89 4.28 -7.42
N GLY A 200 5.93 5.06 -7.92
CA GLY A 200 4.53 4.67 -8.05
C GLY A 200 4.30 3.54 -9.03
N LEU A 201 5.06 3.47 -10.13
CA LEU A 201 4.83 2.50 -11.20
C LEU A 201 4.89 1.04 -10.75
N PHE A 202 5.83 0.70 -9.87
CA PHE A 202 6.06 -0.69 -9.48
C PHE A 202 5.24 -1.13 -8.28
N ILE A 203 4.96 -0.22 -7.34
CA ILE A 203 4.46 -0.59 -6.01
C ILE A 203 3.02 -1.12 -6.04
N THR A 204 2.13 -0.55 -6.87
CA THR A 204 0.72 -1.00 -6.94
C THR A 204 0.63 -2.44 -7.40
N THR A 205 1.42 -2.82 -8.41
CA THR A 205 1.44 -4.19 -8.91
C THR A 205 2.07 -5.14 -7.90
N LEU A 206 3.11 -4.72 -7.16
CA LEU A 206 3.66 -5.50 -6.05
C LEU A 206 2.60 -5.73 -4.97
N TRP A 207 1.85 -4.69 -4.62
CA TRP A 207 0.79 -4.75 -3.62
C TRP A 207 -0.32 -5.73 -4.03
N SER A 208 -0.90 -5.56 -5.21
CA SER A 208 -1.97 -6.43 -5.70
C SER A 208 -1.50 -7.86 -5.91
N TYR A 209 -0.26 -8.06 -6.38
CA TYR A 209 0.26 -9.40 -6.61
C TYR A 209 0.59 -10.15 -5.32
N THR A 210 1.17 -9.50 -4.31
CA THR A 210 1.41 -10.14 -3.01
C THR A 210 0.10 -10.45 -2.28
N TYR A 211 -0.93 -9.62 -2.45
CA TYR A 211 -2.29 -9.94 -1.99
C TYR A 211 -2.87 -11.18 -2.67
N LEU A 212 -2.75 -11.25 -4.01
CA LEU A 212 -3.16 -12.43 -4.78
C LEU A 212 -2.52 -13.71 -4.24
N LEU A 213 -1.20 -13.68 -3.98
CA LEU A 213 -0.49 -14.84 -3.44
C LEU A 213 -1.02 -15.28 -2.08
N ILE A 214 -1.35 -14.33 -1.19
CA ILE A 214 -1.97 -14.63 0.12
C ILE A 214 -3.37 -15.22 -0.08
N GLN A 215 -4.15 -14.68 -0.99
CA GLN A 215 -5.51 -15.15 -1.28
C GLN A 215 -5.51 -16.57 -1.89
N GLU A 216 -4.56 -16.87 -2.78
CA GLU A 216 -4.42 -18.20 -3.39
C GLU A 216 -4.01 -19.30 -2.39
N GLU A 217 -3.18 -18.96 -1.41
CA GLU A 217 -2.68 -19.91 -0.41
C GLU A 217 -3.59 -20.07 0.81
N THR A 218 -4.60 -19.22 0.96
CA THR A 218 -5.45 -19.20 2.15
C THR A 218 -6.73 -20.00 1.94
N GLU A 219 -7.03 -20.93 2.84
CA GLU A 219 -8.32 -21.63 2.84
C GLU A 219 -9.50 -20.65 3.01
N SER A 220 -10.57 -20.83 2.23
CA SER A 220 -11.73 -19.93 2.21
C SER A 220 -12.33 -19.64 3.59
N LYS A 221 -12.34 -20.63 4.51
CA LYS A 221 -12.85 -20.46 5.88
C LYS A 221 -12.03 -19.52 6.75
N PHE A 222 -10.74 -19.32 6.42
CA PHE A 222 -9.82 -18.44 7.15
C PHE A 222 -9.53 -17.12 6.43
N MET A 223 -10.03 -16.95 5.19
CA MET A 223 -9.71 -15.82 4.32
C MET A 223 -9.83 -14.46 5.02
N GLY A 224 -10.97 -14.13 5.60
CA GLY A 224 -11.18 -12.85 6.26
C GLY A 224 -10.24 -12.62 7.45
N ARG A 225 -9.92 -13.69 8.19
CA ARG A 225 -9.00 -13.62 9.35
C ARG A 225 -7.56 -13.37 8.89
N VAL A 226 -7.09 -14.10 7.88
CA VAL A 226 -5.74 -13.94 7.31
C VAL A 226 -5.57 -12.54 6.71
N ILE A 227 -6.54 -12.07 5.92
CA ILE A 227 -6.51 -10.73 5.34
C ILE A 227 -6.48 -9.65 6.45
N SER A 228 -7.28 -9.77 7.50
CA SER A 228 -7.25 -8.82 8.62
C SER A 228 -5.89 -8.78 9.33
N TYR A 229 -5.24 -9.93 9.54
CA TYR A 229 -3.89 -9.98 10.09
C TYR A 229 -2.85 -9.41 9.13
N ASN A 230 -2.97 -9.70 7.84
CA ASN A 230 -2.10 -9.12 6.81
C ASN A 230 -2.16 -7.59 6.84
N ASP A 231 -3.38 -7.02 6.85
CA ASP A 231 -3.57 -5.58 6.88
C ASP A 231 -3.07 -4.95 8.18
N MET A 232 -3.25 -5.62 9.30
CA MET A 232 -2.72 -5.16 10.59
C MET A 232 -1.17 -5.11 10.56
N ILE A 233 -0.52 -6.14 10.01
CA ILE A 233 0.95 -6.20 9.93
C ILE A 233 1.46 -5.17 8.91
N PHE A 234 0.76 -4.98 7.78
CA PHE A 234 1.06 -3.92 6.81
C PHE A 234 0.93 -2.53 7.44
N MET A 235 -0.15 -2.24 8.18
CA MET A 235 -0.32 -0.96 8.88
C MET A 235 0.75 -0.74 9.95
N LEU A 236 1.14 -1.80 10.67
CA LEU A 236 2.24 -1.73 11.63
C LEU A 236 3.57 -1.38 10.92
N SER A 237 3.83 -1.96 9.76
CA SER A 237 5.00 -1.63 8.93
C SER A 237 4.99 -0.15 8.52
N ASN A 238 3.84 0.40 8.12
CA ASN A 238 3.69 1.83 7.82
C ASN A 238 4.06 2.71 9.03
N VAL A 239 3.56 2.35 10.23
CA VAL A 239 3.89 3.07 11.48
C VAL A 239 5.39 3.00 11.78
N ILE A 240 6.00 1.81 11.66
CA ILE A 240 7.44 1.63 11.88
C ILE A 240 8.24 2.47 10.88
N THR A 241 7.85 2.50 9.62
CA THR A 241 8.50 3.32 8.59
C THR A 241 8.39 4.81 8.89
N ALA A 242 7.20 5.29 9.27
CA ALA A 242 7.00 6.70 9.63
C ALA A 242 7.83 7.10 10.86
N LEU A 243 7.89 6.23 11.89
CA LEU A 243 8.73 6.44 13.07
C LEU A 243 10.22 6.43 12.70
N PHE A 244 10.66 5.50 11.85
CA PHE A 244 12.04 5.46 11.36
C PHE A 244 12.41 6.78 10.67
N ILE A 245 11.57 7.27 9.74
CA ILE A 245 11.79 8.54 9.04
C ILE A 245 11.94 9.70 10.04
N GLY A 246 11.01 9.82 10.99
CA GLY A 246 11.01 10.90 11.98
C GLY A 246 12.24 10.86 12.91
N TYR A 247 12.58 9.69 13.45
CA TYR A 247 13.74 9.54 14.34
C TYR A 247 15.07 9.67 13.60
N ALA A 248 15.19 9.11 12.40
CA ALA A 248 16.40 9.22 11.58
C ALA A 248 16.70 10.69 11.23
N ALA A 249 15.68 11.45 10.82
CA ALA A 249 15.81 12.89 10.58
C ALA A 249 16.19 13.66 11.86
N LYS A 250 15.56 13.34 13.01
CA LYS A 250 15.90 13.93 14.30
C LYS A 250 17.35 13.67 14.72
N TRP A 251 17.92 12.52 14.37
CA TRP A 251 19.32 12.15 14.65
C TRP A 251 20.31 12.71 13.64
N GLY A 252 19.84 13.53 12.69
CA GLY A 252 20.69 14.22 11.72
C GLY A 252 21.00 13.42 10.46
N MET A 253 20.29 12.32 10.20
CA MET A 253 20.39 11.65 8.90
C MET A 253 19.78 12.54 7.82
N SER A 254 20.46 12.70 6.67
CA SER A 254 19.94 13.47 5.55
C SER A 254 18.65 12.83 4.99
N LEU A 255 17.74 13.65 4.45
CA LEU A 255 16.51 13.15 3.83
C LEU A 255 16.82 12.18 2.69
N GLU A 256 17.81 12.52 1.85
CA GLU A 256 18.37 11.64 0.82
C GLU A 256 18.82 10.27 1.39
N GLY A 257 19.57 10.28 2.49
CA GLY A 257 20.02 9.06 3.17
C GLY A 257 18.86 8.21 3.69
N ILE A 258 17.81 8.84 4.23
CA ILE A 258 16.60 8.16 4.69
C ILE A 258 15.90 7.50 3.50
N THR A 259 15.68 8.25 2.41
CA THR A 259 15.06 7.74 1.18
C THR A 259 15.86 6.57 0.60
N PHE A 260 17.17 6.72 0.50
CA PHE A 260 18.07 5.66 0.03
C PHE A 260 17.94 4.38 0.87
N THR A 261 17.89 4.53 2.20
CA THR A 261 17.76 3.39 3.14
C THR A 261 16.44 2.64 2.94
N LEU A 262 15.33 3.36 2.70
CA LEU A 262 14.04 2.73 2.39
C LEU A 262 14.11 1.94 1.07
N GLY A 263 14.78 2.48 0.05
CA GLY A 263 15.03 1.75 -1.21
C GLY A 263 15.87 0.49 -1.01
N PHE A 264 16.91 0.58 -0.17
CA PHE A 264 17.75 -0.58 0.16
C PHE A 264 16.97 -1.68 0.88
N GLY A 265 15.97 -1.31 1.69
CA GLY A 265 15.05 -2.27 2.30
C GLY A 265 14.36 -3.18 1.29
N PHE A 266 13.94 -2.65 0.13
CA PHE A 266 13.36 -3.46 -0.96
C PHE A 266 14.36 -4.44 -1.57
N ILE A 267 15.64 -4.08 -1.67
CA ILE A 267 16.69 -5.01 -2.14
C ILE A 267 16.85 -6.19 -1.16
N ILE A 268 16.78 -5.93 0.14
CA ILE A 268 16.79 -6.98 1.17
C ILE A 268 15.58 -7.92 0.98
N PHE A 269 14.39 -7.37 0.78
CA PHE A 269 13.18 -8.17 0.54
C PHE A 269 13.22 -8.93 -0.79
N ALA A 270 13.88 -8.40 -1.83
CA ALA A 270 14.14 -9.14 -3.05
C ALA A 270 15.00 -10.39 -2.79
N ALA A 271 16.10 -10.24 -2.06
CA ALA A 271 16.94 -11.38 -1.65
C ALA A 271 16.17 -12.38 -0.79
N TYR A 272 15.36 -11.88 0.16
CA TYR A 272 14.49 -12.72 0.98
C TYR A 272 13.47 -13.49 0.13
N PHE A 273 12.86 -12.88 -0.88
CA PHE A 273 11.94 -13.57 -1.78
C PHE A 273 12.63 -14.66 -2.60
N VAL A 274 13.87 -14.45 -3.07
CA VAL A 274 14.65 -15.47 -3.77
C VAL A 274 14.85 -16.71 -2.89
N TRP A 275 15.23 -16.51 -1.61
CA TRP A 275 15.33 -17.57 -0.63
C TRP A 275 13.98 -18.28 -0.40
N PHE A 276 12.90 -17.52 -0.19
CA PHE A 276 11.55 -18.03 0.01
C PHE A 276 11.07 -18.86 -1.19
N LYS A 277 11.27 -18.34 -2.41
CA LYS A 277 10.89 -19.01 -3.64
C LYS A 277 11.56 -20.38 -3.76
N LYS A 278 12.87 -20.45 -3.56
CA LYS A 278 13.63 -21.69 -3.62
C LYS A 278 13.09 -22.74 -2.66
N ARG A 279 12.74 -22.33 -1.43
CA ARG A 279 12.31 -23.25 -0.37
C ARG A 279 10.83 -23.66 -0.43
N TYR A 280 9.94 -22.79 -0.88
CA TYR A 280 8.49 -22.98 -0.74
C TYR A 280 7.72 -23.00 -2.06
N ILE A 281 8.35 -22.65 -3.17
CA ILE A 281 7.72 -22.65 -4.50
C ILE A 281 8.37 -23.71 -5.38
N ASP A 282 9.71 -23.72 -5.46
CA ASP A 282 10.44 -24.60 -6.39
C ASP A 282 10.62 -26.02 -5.85
N GLU A 283 10.68 -26.23 -4.51
CA GLU A 283 10.78 -27.56 -3.88
C GLU A 283 9.43 -28.32 -3.81
N THR A 284 8.32 -27.66 -4.12
CA THR A 284 6.96 -28.26 -4.07
C THR A 284 6.46 -28.68 -5.45
N ASN A 285 7.21 -28.46 -6.53
CA ASN A 285 7.00 -28.95 -7.90
C ASN A 285 8.01 -30.05 -8.24
#